data_a05c9f84275eb8f612f2de321909f6f3
#
_entry.id   a05c9f84275eb8f612f2de321909f6f3
#
_cell.length_a   1.000
_cell.length_b   1.000
_cell.length_c   1.000
_cell.angle_alpha   90.00
_cell.angle_beta   90.00
_cell.angle_gamma   90.00
#
_symmetry.space_group_name_H-M   'P 1'
#
loop_
_entity.id
_entity.type
_entity.pdbx_description
1 polymer ?
#
loop_
_entity_poly.entity_id
_entity_poly.type
_entity_poly.pdbx_seq_one_letter_code
_entity_poly.pdbx_strand_id
1 'polypeptide(L)'
;MFALTRGNQFEEQVVANGMAEIVSLARRHLDLEIPEVRQHDLSVSALSEAYPGITGSRMNDLRATLTRQRAEEMLASPAQAYNLIRHAMTRLDFGGETVYLEQDVLAFAVDGRIHVVEIKSYPRIDGRADPTKASGTVRQTAVYVLSLQQLMLEIGAEPGVVNSTTMIVLPENLSFRPTAVTIDIDMYVRRLRRQLADVPRAVEVFDGVPIGTQLPAHPGRGASTDELASAATAAAAALAPLPARFTDGCVSCPLFKHCRSEAELHRSTSRLGTALAGACGNVTDITVALDLADGRRVPTDASETAVAATLARGAAAARAAVRGLA
;
A
#
# COMPACT_ATOMS: atom_id res chain seq x y z
N MET A 1 6.45 21.01 9.91
CA MET A 1 5.83 22.16 9.22
C MET A 1 6.54 22.49 7.91
N PHE A 2 7.84 22.73 7.84
CA PHE A 2 8.58 23.07 6.61
C PHE A 2 8.43 22.08 5.43
N ALA A 3 8.39 20.77 5.67
CA ALA A 3 8.29 19.78 4.59
C ALA A 3 6.93 19.80 3.88
N LEU A 4 5.84 19.99 4.61
CA LEU A 4 4.49 20.10 4.05
C LEU A 4 4.33 21.39 3.24
N THR A 5 4.81 22.53 3.77
CA THR A 5 4.75 23.81 3.06
C THR A 5 5.52 23.75 1.74
N ARG A 6 6.71 23.16 1.74
CA ARG A 6 7.51 22.97 0.52
C ARG A 6 6.82 22.02 -0.47
N GLY A 7 6.14 20.99 0.04
CA GLY A 7 5.36 20.04 -0.79
C GLY A 7 4.26 20.77 -1.57
N ASN A 8 3.43 21.49 -0.85
CA ASN A 8 2.32 22.24 -1.44
C ASN A 8 2.80 23.30 -2.43
N GLN A 9 3.86 24.05 -2.10
CA GLN A 9 4.44 25.05 -3.01
C GLN A 9 4.97 24.42 -4.31
N PHE A 10 5.61 23.27 -4.23
CA PHE A 10 6.09 22.58 -5.42
C PHE A 10 4.93 22.08 -6.28
N GLU A 11 3.93 21.47 -5.68
CA GLU A 11 2.73 21.02 -6.38
C GLU A 11 2.00 22.20 -7.06
N GLU A 12 1.74 23.29 -6.32
CA GLU A 12 1.12 24.50 -6.87
C GLU A 12 1.90 25.04 -8.07
N GLN A 13 3.23 25.04 -8.02
CA GLN A 13 4.06 25.46 -9.13
C GLN A 13 3.93 24.54 -10.35
N VAL A 14 3.94 23.22 -10.13
CA VAL A 14 3.86 22.22 -11.20
C VAL A 14 2.52 22.29 -11.92
N VAL A 15 1.43 22.56 -11.20
CA VAL A 15 0.07 22.64 -11.77
C VAL A 15 -0.34 24.06 -12.21
N ALA A 16 0.51 25.05 -11.97
CA ALA A 16 0.26 26.42 -12.37
C ALA A 16 0.10 26.57 -13.90
N ASN A 17 -0.39 27.73 -14.33
CA ASN A 17 -0.53 28.11 -15.76
C ASN A 17 -1.29 27.05 -16.59
N GLY A 18 -2.40 26.54 -16.05
CA GLY A 18 -3.24 25.56 -16.74
C GLY A 18 -2.55 24.22 -16.96
N MET A 19 -1.68 23.80 -16.03
CA MET A 19 -0.89 22.57 -16.10
C MET A 19 0.11 22.50 -17.26
N ALA A 20 0.58 23.63 -17.75
CA ALA A 20 1.51 23.70 -18.90
C ALA A 20 2.78 22.85 -18.65
N GLU A 21 3.28 22.80 -17.42
CA GLU A 21 4.45 21.99 -17.08
C GLU A 21 4.14 20.49 -17.13
N ILE A 22 2.99 20.04 -16.62
CA ILE A 22 2.55 18.65 -16.71
C ILE A 22 2.43 18.23 -18.18
N VAL A 23 1.81 19.06 -19.03
CA VAL A 23 1.69 18.81 -20.48
C VAL A 23 3.06 18.68 -21.14
N SER A 24 3.99 19.59 -20.82
CA SER A 24 5.35 19.56 -21.33
C SER A 24 6.11 18.30 -20.90
N LEU A 25 5.96 17.89 -19.64
CA LEU A 25 6.57 16.68 -19.11
C LEU A 25 5.93 15.42 -19.70
N ALA A 26 4.61 15.38 -19.86
CA ALA A 26 3.89 14.25 -20.45
C ALA A 26 4.31 14.04 -21.92
N ARG A 27 4.45 15.12 -22.68
CA ARG A 27 4.98 15.06 -24.06
C ARG A 27 6.38 14.47 -24.09
N ARG A 28 7.29 14.93 -23.23
CA ARG A 28 8.70 14.50 -23.23
C ARG A 28 8.92 13.10 -22.70
N HIS A 29 8.12 12.63 -21.75
CA HIS A 29 8.38 11.41 -21.00
C HIS A 29 7.38 10.28 -21.27
N LEU A 30 6.18 10.59 -21.76
CA LEU A 30 5.15 9.62 -22.11
C LEU A 30 4.76 9.65 -23.59
N ASP A 31 5.37 10.55 -24.36
CA ASP A 31 5.03 10.79 -25.77
C ASP A 31 3.55 11.12 -25.99
N LEU A 32 2.97 11.88 -25.04
CA LEU A 32 1.56 12.24 -25.06
C LEU A 32 1.36 13.63 -25.68
N GLU A 33 0.58 13.71 -26.75
CA GLU A 33 0.14 14.98 -27.32
C GLU A 33 -1.16 15.41 -26.67
N ILE A 34 -1.14 16.56 -25.98
CA ILE A 34 -2.30 17.21 -25.37
C ILE A 34 -2.50 18.57 -26.05
N PRO A 35 -3.19 18.63 -27.19
CA PRO A 35 -3.29 19.85 -28.01
C PRO A 35 -4.11 20.94 -27.29
N GLU A 36 -5.13 20.56 -26.55
CA GLU A 36 -6.00 21.45 -25.80
C GLU A 36 -6.20 20.89 -24.39
N VAL A 37 -5.87 21.70 -23.39
CA VAL A 37 -6.05 21.31 -21.97
C VAL A 37 -7.48 21.58 -21.54
N ARG A 38 -8.20 20.54 -21.19
CA ARG A 38 -9.49 20.58 -20.53
C ARG A 38 -9.33 19.95 -19.14
N GLN A 39 -9.14 20.82 -18.14
CA GLN A 39 -8.86 20.38 -16.78
C GLN A 39 -10.10 20.43 -15.88
N HIS A 40 -10.14 19.53 -14.90
CA HIS A 40 -11.10 19.55 -13.82
C HIS A 40 -10.38 19.30 -12.49
N ASP A 41 -10.58 20.19 -11.53
CA ASP A 41 -10.06 20.07 -10.18
C ASP A 41 -11.13 19.48 -9.26
N LEU A 42 -10.88 18.31 -8.73
CA LEU A 42 -11.75 17.60 -7.78
C LEU A 42 -11.29 17.74 -6.33
N SER A 43 -10.44 18.73 -6.01
CA SER A 43 -10.04 19.02 -4.64
C SER A 43 -11.24 19.43 -3.78
N VAL A 44 -11.12 19.23 -2.47
CA VAL A 44 -12.15 19.64 -1.52
C VAL A 44 -12.42 21.14 -1.62
N SER A 45 -11.38 21.97 -1.78
CA SER A 45 -11.51 23.43 -1.93
C SER A 45 -12.29 23.82 -3.16
N ALA A 46 -12.03 23.20 -4.32
CA ALA A 46 -12.73 23.48 -5.57
C ALA A 46 -14.20 23.06 -5.51
N LEU A 47 -14.51 21.95 -4.83
CA LEU A 47 -15.87 21.43 -4.79
C LEU A 47 -16.74 22.03 -3.68
N SER A 48 -16.14 22.56 -2.60
CA SER A 48 -16.91 23.11 -1.47
C SER A 48 -17.78 24.30 -1.85
N GLU A 49 -17.38 25.06 -2.85
CA GLU A 49 -18.19 26.18 -3.37
C GLU A 49 -19.40 25.68 -4.18
N ALA A 50 -19.17 24.68 -5.05
CA ALA A 50 -20.23 24.12 -5.90
C ALA A 50 -21.20 23.21 -5.14
N TYR A 51 -20.74 22.58 -4.04
CA TYR A 51 -21.49 21.63 -3.23
C TYR A 51 -21.46 22.00 -1.74
N PRO A 52 -22.09 23.11 -1.35
CA PRO A 52 -22.05 23.57 0.04
C PRO A 52 -22.70 22.56 0.99
N GLY A 53 -22.07 22.35 2.14
CA GLY A 53 -22.57 21.45 3.18
C GLY A 53 -22.19 19.97 3.01
N ILE A 54 -21.49 19.60 1.93
CA ILE A 54 -20.92 18.25 1.79
C ILE A 54 -19.51 18.27 2.39
N THR A 55 -19.29 17.42 3.41
CA THR A 55 -18.01 17.30 4.13
C THR A 55 -17.69 15.86 4.49
N GLY A 56 -16.44 15.59 4.93
CA GLY A 56 -16.02 14.28 5.42
C GLY A 56 -16.15 13.16 4.36
N SER A 57 -16.68 12.02 4.78
CA SER A 57 -16.84 10.84 3.90
C SER A 57 -17.75 11.14 2.70
N ARG A 58 -18.79 11.95 2.86
CA ARG A 58 -19.68 12.36 1.76
C ARG A 58 -18.93 13.13 0.67
N MET A 59 -17.93 13.92 1.04
CA MET A 59 -17.09 14.62 0.07
C MET A 59 -16.22 13.62 -0.71
N ASN A 60 -15.69 12.59 -0.06
CA ASN A 60 -14.95 11.54 -0.75
C ASN A 60 -15.85 10.75 -1.72
N ASP A 61 -17.08 10.44 -1.32
CA ASP A 61 -18.09 9.80 -2.19
C ASP A 61 -18.41 10.64 -3.40
N LEU A 62 -18.62 11.95 -3.21
CA LEU A 62 -18.86 12.90 -4.30
C LEU A 62 -17.68 12.93 -5.27
N ARG A 63 -16.46 13.07 -4.75
CA ARG A 63 -15.24 13.10 -5.57
C ARG A 63 -15.05 11.80 -6.34
N ALA A 64 -15.28 10.63 -5.72
CA ALA A 64 -15.22 9.34 -6.39
C ALA A 64 -16.30 9.21 -7.49
N THR A 65 -17.51 9.71 -7.24
CA THR A 65 -18.59 9.76 -8.23
C THR A 65 -18.23 10.64 -9.42
N LEU A 66 -17.68 11.83 -9.16
CA LEU A 66 -17.23 12.74 -10.24
C LEU A 66 -16.06 12.13 -11.02
N THR A 67 -15.10 11.49 -10.37
CA THR A 67 -14.01 10.77 -11.06
C THR A 67 -14.56 9.69 -12.00
N ARG A 68 -15.52 8.90 -11.53
CA ARG A 68 -16.22 7.90 -12.35
C ARG A 68 -16.89 8.52 -13.57
N GLN A 69 -17.67 9.59 -13.38
CA GLN A 69 -18.33 10.31 -14.46
C GLN A 69 -17.33 10.82 -15.50
N ARG A 70 -16.18 11.38 -15.06
CA ARG A 70 -15.13 11.81 -15.99
C ARG A 70 -14.55 10.64 -16.78
N ALA A 71 -14.35 9.49 -16.15
CA ALA A 71 -13.89 8.29 -16.83
C ALA A 71 -14.92 7.77 -17.86
N GLU A 72 -16.20 7.76 -17.53
CA GLU A 72 -17.28 7.40 -18.45
C GLU A 72 -17.37 8.37 -19.64
N GLU A 73 -17.28 9.69 -19.41
CA GLU A 73 -17.25 10.69 -20.46
C GLU A 73 -16.05 10.54 -21.39
N MET A 74 -14.89 10.25 -20.83
CA MET A 74 -13.67 9.99 -21.58
C MET A 74 -13.84 8.81 -22.55
N LEU A 75 -14.43 7.71 -22.08
CA LEU A 75 -14.66 6.53 -22.92
C LEU A 75 -15.72 6.78 -24.00
N ALA A 76 -16.76 7.55 -23.66
CA ALA A 76 -17.86 7.84 -24.59
C ALA A 76 -17.52 8.92 -25.64
N SER A 77 -16.78 9.95 -25.24
CA SER A 77 -16.51 11.12 -26.09
C SER A 77 -15.13 11.73 -25.81
N PRO A 78 -14.02 11.03 -26.11
CA PRO A 78 -12.65 11.45 -25.73
C PRO A 78 -12.31 12.87 -26.18
N ALA A 79 -12.76 13.27 -27.37
CA ALA A 79 -12.47 14.59 -27.94
C ALA A 79 -13.09 15.76 -27.15
N GLN A 80 -14.12 15.53 -26.36
CA GLN A 80 -14.84 16.54 -25.59
C GLN A 80 -14.65 16.43 -24.09
N ALA A 81 -14.18 15.28 -23.61
CA ALA A 81 -13.98 15.00 -22.19
C ALA A 81 -12.85 15.86 -21.59
N TYR A 82 -12.89 16.02 -20.27
CA TYR A 82 -11.74 16.52 -19.52
C TYR A 82 -10.56 15.56 -19.69
N ASN A 83 -9.40 16.09 -20.03
CA ASN A 83 -8.20 15.30 -20.29
C ASN A 83 -7.12 15.42 -19.20
N LEU A 84 -7.28 16.34 -18.25
CA LEU A 84 -6.46 16.45 -17.06
C LEU A 84 -7.36 16.61 -15.82
N ILE A 85 -7.34 15.62 -14.93
CA ILE A 85 -8.12 15.64 -13.70
C ILE A 85 -7.17 15.75 -12.53
N ARG A 86 -7.33 16.81 -11.73
CA ARG A 86 -6.59 17.00 -10.46
C ARG A 86 -7.38 16.44 -9.30
N HIS A 87 -6.66 15.92 -8.33
CA HIS A 87 -7.23 15.40 -7.08
C HIS A 87 -8.36 14.40 -7.32
N ALA A 88 -8.21 13.57 -8.37
CA ALA A 88 -9.15 12.49 -8.63
C ALA A 88 -9.24 11.56 -7.43
N MET A 89 -10.44 11.07 -7.14
CA MET A 89 -10.66 10.14 -6.04
C MET A 89 -11.16 8.82 -6.58
N THR A 90 -10.46 7.74 -6.27
CA THR A 90 -10.92 6.38 -6.58
C THR A 90 -11.20 5.61 -5.31
N ARG A 91 -11.94 4.53 -5.44
CA ARG A 91 -12.17 3.56 -4.38
C ARG A 91 -11.41 2.28 -4.68
N LEU A 92 -10.93 1.63 -3.65
CA LEU A 92 -10.37 0.30 -3.72
C LEU A 92 -11.03 -0.56 -2.65
N ASP A 93 -11.71 -1.62 -3.10
CA ASP A 93 -12.41 -2.54 -2.22
C ASP A 93 -11.56 -3.80 -2.00
N PHE A 94 -11.30 -4.15 -0.75
CA PHE A 94 -10.62 -5.39 -0.37
C PHE A 94 -10.97 -5.79 1.06
N GLY A 95 -11.04 -7.09 1.33
CA GLY A 95 -11.33 -7.60 2.68
C GLY A 95 -12.68 -7.15 3.26
N GLY A 96 -13.61 -6.67 2.41
CA GLY A 96 -14.90 -6.12 2.84
C GLY A 96 -14.87 -4.65 3.24
N GLU A 97 -13.73 -3.98 3.09
CA GLU A 97 -13.53 -2.55 3.39
C GLU A 97 -13.32 -1.75 2.11
N THR A 98 -13.75 -0.48 2.12
CA THR A 98 -13.53 0.48 1.03
C THR A 98 -12.52 1.54 1.46
N VAL A 99 -11.46 1.70 0.69
CA VAL A 99 -10.46 2.75 0.88
C VAL A 99 -10.55 3.78 -0.24
N TYR A 100 -10.57 5.06 0.13
CA TYR A 100 -10.53 6.17 -0.82
C TYR A 100 -9.09 6.58 -1.08
N LEU A 101 -8.75 6.77 -2.35
CA LEU A 101 -7.41 7.06 -2.81
C LEU A 101 -7.44 8.33 -3.68
N GLU A 102 -6.68 9.33 -3.28
CA GLU A 102 -6.55 10.58 -4.01
C GLU A 102 -5.29 10.54 -4.89
N GLN A 103 -5.44 10.81 -6.17
CA GLN A 103 -4.37 10.93 -7.15
C GLN A 103 -4.11 12.42 -7.43
N ASP A 104 -2.82 12.81 -7.51
CA ASP A 104 -2.46 14.20 -7.77
C ASP A 104 -2.98 14.68 -9.13
N VAL A 105 -2.63 13.95 -10.20
CA VAL A 105 -3.11 14.23 -11.57
C VAL A 105 -3.36 12.93 -12.33
N LEU A 106 -4.49 12.87 -13.03
CA LEU A 106 -4.74 11.87 -14.05
C LEU A 106 -4.76 12.55 -15.42
N ALA A 107 -3.96 12.06 -16.36
CA ALA A 107 -4.05 12.41 -17.76
C ALA A 107 -4.97 11.42 -18.46
N PHE A 108 -6.14 11.92 -18.93
CA PHE A 108 -7.15 11.09 -19.56
C PHE A 108 -7.09 11.18 -21.08
N ALA A 109 -7.28 10.03 -21.73
CA ALA A 109 -7.72 9.89 -23.13
C ALA A 109 -6.85 10.53 -24.21
N VAL A 110 -5.62 10.87 -23.95
CA VAL A 110 -4.80 11.51 -24.99
C VAL A 110 -4.46 10.50 -26.10
N ASP A 111 -4.18 9.25 -25.69
CA ASP A 111 -3.91 8.10 -26.57
C ASP A 111 -4.97 6.98 -26.41
N GLY A 112 -6.14 7.31 -25.87
CA GLY A 112 -7.18 6.34 -25.48
C GLY A 112 -6.90 5.62 -24.18
N ARG A 113 -5.95 6.09 -23.36
CA ARG A 113 -5.57 5.51 -22.09
C ARG A 113 -5.62 6.52 -20.95
N ILE A 114 -5.58 6.01 -19.74
CA ILE A 114 -5.44 6.78 -18.50
C ILE A 114 -3.99 6.67 -18.03
N HIS A 115 -3.35 7.80 -17.81
CA HIS A 115 -1.99 7.90 -17.28
C HIS A 115 -2.00 8.51 -15.88
N VAL A 116 -1.36 7.86 -14.93
CA VAL A 116 -1.17 8.38 -13.58
C VAL A 116 0.06 9.27 -13.55
N VAL A 117 -0.11 10.50 -13.06
CA VAL A 117 0.98 11.45 -12.82
C VAL A 117 1.00 11.74 -11.32
N GLU A 118 2.09 11.43 -10.69
CA GLU A 118 2.31 11.62 -9.26
C GLU A 118 3.32 12.74 -9.01
N ILE A 119 3.02 13.68 -8.13
CA ILE A 119 3.88 14.82 -7.81
C ILE A 119 4.49 14.61 -6.43
N LYS A 120 5.80 14.65 -6.31
CA LYS A 120 6.51 14.45 -5.05
C LYS A 120 7.51 15.58 -4.79
N SER A 121 7.57 16.04 -3.56
CA SER A 121 8.43 17.16 -3.15
C SER A 121 9.87 16.78 -2.76
N TYR A 122 10.21 15.48 -2.72
CA TYR A 122 11.59 15.07 -2.51
C TYR A 122 12.41 15.23 -3.78
N PRO A 123 13.66 15.73 -3.67
CA PRO A 123 14.45 16.05 -4.86
C PRO A 123 15.01 14.82 -5.56
N ARG A 124 15.24 14.98 -6.85
CA ARG A 124 16.08 14.11 -7.67
C ARG A 124 17.45 14.79 -7.82
N ILE A 125 18.44 14.34 -7.05
CA ILE A 125 19.78 14.93 -7.03
C ILE A 125 20.68 14.17 -8.00
N ASP A 126 21.28 14.88 -8.95
CA ASP A 126 22.17 14.29 -9.99
C ASP A 126 21.55 13.06 -10.67
N GLY A 127 20.27 13.17 -10.98
CA GLY A 127 19.52 12.10 -11.65
C GLY A 127 19.07 10.96 -10.73
N ARG A 128 19.32 11.04 -9.41
CA ARG A 128 18.97 9.98 -8.43
C ARG A 128 18.01 10.50 -7.37
N ALA A 129 16.97 9.75 -7.09
CA ALA A 129 16.09 9.98 -5.96
C ALA A 129 16.48 9.08 -4.78
N ASP A 130 16.09 9.46 -3.57
CA ASP A 130 16.25 8.62 -2.39
C ASP A 130 15.54 7.26 -2.62
N PRO A 131 16.24 6.11 -2.49
CA PRO A 131 15.67 4.82 -2.84
C PRO A 131 14.45 4.43 -2.00
N THR A 132 14.41 4.82 -0.73
CA THR A 132 13.30 4.51 0.18
C THR A 132 12.05 5.30 -0.22
N LYS A 133 12.21 6.60 -0.51
CA LYS A 133 11.11 7.45 -0.98
C LYS A 133 10.61 7.03 -2.35
N ALA A 134 11.52 6.74 -3.28
CA ALA A 134 11.18 6.23 -4.60
C ALA A 134 10.39 4.91 -4.52
N SER A 135 10.84 3.96 -3.70
CA SER A 135 10.13 2.69 -3.46
C SER A 135 8.74 2.90 -2.85
N GLY A 136 8.60 3.87 -1.94
CA GLY A 136 7.29 4.26 -1.38
C GLY A 136 6.35 4.80 -2.46
N THR A 137 6.85 5.71 -3.31
CA THR A 137 6.07 6.29 -4.41
C THR A 137 5.64 5.23 -5.43
N VAL A 138 6.53 4.30 -5.82
CA VAL A 138 6.18 3.19 -6.73
C VAL A 138 5.07 2.33 -6.16
N ARG A 139 5.09 2.03 -4.86
CA ARG A 139 4.01 1.28 -4.21
C ARG A 139 2.70 2.06 -4.18
N GLN A 140 2.76 3.35 -3.90
CA GLN A 140 1.60 4.23 -3.90
C GLN A 140 0.96 4.31 -5.30
N THR A 141 1.75 4.54 -6.35
CA THR A 141 1.24 4.58 -7.73
C THR A 141 0.68 3.23 -8.18
N ALA A 142 1.24 2.10 -7.70
CA ALA A 142 0.67 0.78 -7.98
C ALA A 142 -0.74 0.60 -7.37
N VAL A 143 -0.98 1.14 -6.17
CA VAL A 143 -2.32 1.17 -5.56
C VAL A 143 -3.27 2.02 -6.39
N TYR A 144 -2.82 3.17 -6.89
CA TYR A 144 -3.63 4.04 -7.74
C TYR A 144 -4.01 3.40 -9.08
N VAL A 145 -3.05 2.79 -9.77
CA VAL A 145 -3.33 2.06 -11.01
C VAL A 145 -4.31 0.91 -10.76
N LEU A 146 -4.14 0.17 -9.67
CA LEU A 146 -5.05 -0.93 -9.33
C LEU A 146 -6.48 -0.42 -9.07
N SER A 147 -6.65 0.67 -8.33
CA SER A 147 -7.98 1.24 -8.05
C SER A 147 -8.66 1.81 -9.31
N LEU A 148 -7.88 2.39 -10.22
CA LEU A 148 -8.39 2.83 -11.52
C LEU A 148 -8.78 1.63 -12.40
N GLN A 149 -8.01 0.55 -12.38
CA GLN A 149 -8.37 -0.68 -13.10
C GLN A 149 -9.65 -1.32 -12.55
N GLN A 150 -9.86 -1.24 -11.24
CA GLN A 150 -11.13 -1.65 -10.63
C GLN A 150 -12.27 -0.74 -11.10
N LEU A 151 -12.08 0.57 -11.10
CA LEU A 151 -13.06 1.53 -11.63
C LEU A 151 -13.42 1.23 -13.09
N MET A 152 -12.43 0.89 -13.94
CA MET A 152 -12.72 0.52 -15.33
C MET A 152 -13.62 -0.70 -15.42
N LEU A 153 -13.35 -1.73 -14.65
CA LEU A 153 -14.22 -2.92 -14.58
C LEU A 153 -15.65 -2.57 -14.13
N GLU A 154 -15.80 -1.69 -13.13
CA GLU A 154 -17.10 -1.25 -12.62
C GLU A 154 -17.95 -0.50 -13.66
N ILE A 155 -17.30 0.22 -14.57
CA ILE A 155 -17.97 0.94 -15.68
C ILE A 155 -18.03 0.12 -16.97
N GLY A 156 -17.67 -1.16 -16.92
CA GLY A 156 -17.73 -2.06 -18.07
C GLY A 156 -16.63 -1.86 -19.12
N ALA A 157 -15.51 -1.23 -18.73
CA ALA A 157 -14.37 -1.01 -19.60
C ALA A 157 -13.22 -1.98 -19.31
N GLU A 158 -12.30 -2.10 -20.28
CA GLU A 158 -11.11 -2.93 -20.12
C GLU A 158 -10.10 -2.32 -19.15
N PRO A 159 -9.59 -3.06 -18.16
CA PRO A 159 -8.57 -2.56 -17.22
C PRO A 159 -7.30 -2.06 -17.90
N GLY A 160 -6.98 -2.59 -19.08
CA GLY A 160 -5.84 -2.21 -19.89
C GLY A 160 -5.88 -0.78 -20.45
N VAL A 161 -7.01 -0.08 -20.34
CA VAL A 161 -7.12 1.37 -20.58
C VAL A 161 -6.24 2.17 -19.61
N VAL A 162 -6.02 1.65 -18.40
CA VAL A 162 -5.10 2.27 -17.42
C VAL A 162 -3.68 1.83 -17.72
N ASN A 163 -2.83 2.78 -18.09
CA ASN A 163 -1.43 2.51 -18.39
C ASN A 163 -0.66 2.16 -17.11
N SER A 164 0.15 1.10 -17.15
CA SER A 164 1.05 0.74 -16.06
C SER A 164 2.32 1.59 -16.01
N THR A 165 2.63 2.33 -17.09
CA THR A 165 3.71 3.32 -17.05
C THR A 165 3.20 4.60 -16.41
N THR A 166 3.71 4.91 -15.22
CA THR A 166 3.38 6.13 -14.47
C THR A 166 4.47 7.17 -14.61
N MET A 167 4.09 8.45 -14.56
CA MET A 167 5.01 9.58 -14.53
C MET A 167 5.10 10.15 -13.12
N ILE A 168 6.31 10.23 -12.58
CA ILE A 168 6.59 10.83 -11.27
C ILE A 168 7.31 12.14 -11.50
N VAL A 169 6.71 13.24 -11.04
CA VAL A 169 7.24 14.60 -11.14
C VAL A 169 7.94 14.97 -9.82
N LEU A 170 9.19 15.39 -9.92
CA LEU A 170 10.10 15.65 -8.82
C LEU A 170 10.82 16.97 -9.02
N PRO A 171 11.23 17.67 -7.94
CA PRO A 171 12.15 18.80 -8.03
C PRO A 171 13.54 18.33 -8.50
N GLU A 172 14.11 19.03 -9.48
CA GLU A 172 15.47 18.78 -9.93
C GLU A 172 16.47 19.37 -8.92
N ASN A 173 17.33 18.53 -8.38
CA ASN A 173 18.28 18.89 -7.35
C ASN A 173 17.55 19.53 -6.13
N LEU A 174 18.04 20.65 -5.63
CA LEU A 174 17.43 21.38 -4.51
C LEU A 174 16.55 22.55 -4.98
N SER A 175 16.30 22.66 -6.29
CA SER A 175 15.46 23.71 -6.88
C SER A 175 13.98 23.35 -6.82
N PHE A 176 13.13 24.26 -7.31
CA PHE A 176 11.72 24.00 -7.62
C PHE A 176 11.49 23.67 -9.11
N ARG A 177 12.56 23.50 -9.90
CA ARG A 177 12.43 23.15 -11.31
C ARG A 177 11.88 21.71 -11.40
N PRO A 178 10.72 21.49 -12.06
CA PRO A 178 10.17 20.16 -12.23
C PRO A 178 11.00 19.34 -13.19
N THR A 179 11.19 18.06 -12.83
CA THR A 179 11.67 17.02 -13.75
C THR A 179 10.77 15.82 -13.60
N ALA A 180 10.79 14.89 -14.55
CA ALA A 180 9.99 13.70 -14.48
C ALA A 180 10.80 12.44 -14.74
N VAL A 181 10.30 11.33 -14.20
CA VAL A 181 10.73 9.98 -14.53
C VAL A 181 9.50 9.13 -14.81
N THR A 182 9.62 8.20 -15.75
CA THR A 182 8.59 7.20 -16.01
C THR A 182 9.03 5.87 -15.46
N ILE A 183 8.09 5.13 -14.87
CA ILE A 183 8.34 3.81 -14.29
C ILE A 183 7.20 2.88 -14.72
N ASP A 184 7.56 1.74 -15.30
CA ASP A 184 6.60 0.65 -15.49
C ASP A 184 6.39 -0.09 -14.15
N ILE A 185 5.18 -0.06 -13.67
CA ILE A 185 4.79 -0.63 -12.37
C ILE A 185 3.90 -1.88 -12.50
N ASP A 186 3.74 -2.43 -13.71
CA ASP A 186 2.86 -3.58 -13.95
C ASP A 186 3.15 -4.78 -13.03
N MET A 187 4.43 -5.07 -12.78
CA MET A 187 4.82 -6.13 -11.85
C MET A 187 4.31 -5.86 -10.42
N TYR A 188 4.38 -4.59 -9.96
CA TYR A 188 3.90 -4.19 -8.63
C TYR A 188 2.37 -4.27 -8.54
N VAL A 189 1.66 -3.84 -9.58
CA VAL A 189 0.19 -3.92 -9.67
C VAL A 189 -0.26 -5.38 -9.62
N ARG A 190 0.37 -6.29 -10.40
CA ARG A 190 0.06 -7.72 -10.38
C ARG A 190 0.33 -8.37 -9.02
N ARG A 191 1.44 -8.00 -8.37
CA ARG A 191 1.78 -8.48 -7.03
C ARG A 191 0.74 -8.00 -6.01
N LEU A 192 0.42 -6.71 -6.02
CA LEU A 192 -0.56 -6.10 -5.12
C LEU A 192 -1.94 -6.75 -5.29
N ARG A 193 -2.39 -6.94 -6.54
CA ARG A 193 -3.67 -7.61 -6.82
C ARG A 193 -3.75 -9.00 -6.19
N ARG A 194 -2.68 -9.80 -6.31
CA ARG A 194 -2.62 -11.12 -5.64
C ARG A 194 -2.67 -10.99 -4.12
N GLN A 195 -1.89 -10.06 -3.55
CA GLN A 195 -1.87 -9.86 -2.10
C GLN A 195 -3.25 -9.45 -1.56
N LEU A 196 -3.96 -8.58 -2.26
CA LEU A 196 -5.29 -8.12 -1.83
C LEU A 196 -6.37 -9.20 -2.04
N ALA A 197 -6.24 -10.06 -3.06
CA ALA A 197 -7.13 -11.19 -3.25
C ALA A 197 -7.08 -12.20 -2.10
N ASP A 198 -5.92 -12.31 -1.44
CA ASP A 198 -5.71 -13.21 -0.31
C ASP A 198 -6.09 -12.57 1.05
N VAL A 199 -6.52 -11.29 1.07
CA VAL A 199 -6.97 -10.65 2.31
C VAL A 199 -8.35 -11.18 2.69
N PRO A 200 -8.47 -11.91 3.81
CA PRO A 200 -9.77 -12.41 4.25
C PRO A 200 -10.66 -11.26 4.70
N ARG A 201 -11.96 -11.39 4.52
CA ARG A 201 -12.90 -10.46 5.14
C ARG A 201 -12.78 -10.54 6.66
N ALA A 202 -13.00 -9.42 7.35
CA ALA A 202 -12.98 -9.40 8.81
C ALA A 202 -13.89 -10.50 9.39
N VAL A 203 -15.07 -10.71 8.82
CA VAL A 203 -16.00 -11.77 9.23
C VAL A 203 -15.38 -13.17 9.11
N GLU A 204 -14.61 -13.46 8.06
CA GLU A 204 -13.96 -14.76 7.86
C GLU A 204 -12.83 -15.01 8.86
N VAL A 205 -12.20 -13.91 9.33
CA VAL A 205 -11.22 -13.98 10.43
C VAL A 205 -11.95 -14.23 11.75
N PHE A 206 -13.09 -13.57 11.96
CA PHE A 206 -13.90 -13.72 13.17
C PHE A 206 -14.65 -15.06 13.24
N ASP A 207 -14.92 -15.73 12.11
CA ASP A 207 -15.49 -17.10 12.12
C ASP A 207 -14.62 -18.10 12.88
N GLY A 208 -13.32 -17.85 13.00
CA GLY A 208 -12.41 -18.63 13.83
C GLY A 208 -12.38 -18.23 15.32
N VAL A 209 -13.11 -17.16 15.70
CA VAL A 209 -13.18 -16.70 17.08
C VAL A 209 -14.41 -17.29 17.75
N PRO A 210 -14.27 -18.05 18.86
CA PRO A 210 -15.42 -18.61 19.58
C PRO A 210 -16.44 -17.54 19.97
N ILE A 211 -17.73 -17.83 19.74
CA ILE A 211 -18.83 -16.94 20.14
C ILE A 211 -18.72 -16.67 21.64
N GLY A 212 -18.78 -15.38 22.04
CA GLY A 212 -18.65 -14.97 23.42
C GLY A 212 -17.21 -14.66 23.85
N THR A 213 -16.22 -14.77 22.98
CA THR A 213 -14.86 -14.31 23.28
C THR A 213 -14.88 -12.82 23.62
N GLN A 214 -14.49 -12.49 24.84
CA GLN A 214 -14.35 -11.10 25.28
C GLN A 214 -12.88 -10.81 25.58
N LEU A 215 -12.31 -9.82 24.90
CA LEU A 215 -10.99 -9.30 25.28
C LEU A 215 -11.17 -8.32 26.44
N PRO A 216 -10.34 -8.42 27.49
CA PRO A 216 -10.40 -7.48 28.59
C PRO A 216 -10.07 -6.07 28.12
N ALA A 217 -10.76 -5.08 28.69
CA ALA A 217 -10.45 -3.69 28.41
C ALA A 217 -9.04 -3.33 28.88
N HIS A 218 -8.33 -2.53 28.11
CA HIS A 218 -7.03 -1.99 28.54
C HIS A 218 -7.25 -1.09 29.77
N PRO A 219 -6.48 -1.26 30.86
CA PRO A 219 -6.71 -0.56 32.12
C PRO A 219 -6.46 0.97 32.07
N GLY A 220 -6.07 1.51 30.92
CA GLY A 220 -5.93 2.95 30.69
C GLY A 220 -4.52 3.49 30.94
N ARG A 221 -4.36 4.79 30.66
CA ARG A 221 -3.09 5.50 30.93
C ARG A 221 -3.00 5.75 32.44
N GLY A 222 -1.88 5.37 33.05
CA GLY A 222 -1.63 5.52 34.50
C GLY A 222 -1.95 4.30 35.35
N ALA A 223 -2.31 3.19 34.72
CA ALA A 223 -2.48 1.93 35.44
C ALA A 223 -1.18 1.46 36.09
N SER A 224 -1.30 0.87 37.27
CA SER A 224 -0.19 0.27 38.00
C SER A 224 0.39 -0.96 37.26
N THR A 225 1.59 -1.35 37.62
CA THR A 225 2.24 -2.56 37.06
C THR A 225 1.40 -3.81 37.30
N ASP A 226 0.74 -3.91 38.46
CA ASP A 226 -0.09 -5.06 38.82
C ASP A 226 -1.39 -5.11 38.02
N GLU A 227 -2.02 -3.96 37.77
CA GLU A 227 -3.20 -3.85 36.86
C GLU A 227 -2.86 -4.22 35.43
N LEU A 228 -1.70 -3.77 34.95
CA LEU A 228 -1.22 -4.13 33.60
C LEU A 228 -0.90 -5.63 33.48
N ALA A 229 -0.27 -6.22 34.51
CA ALA A 229 0.03 -7.65 34.55
C ALA A 229 -1.24 -8.51 34.62
N SER A 230 -2.22 -8.08 35.43
CA SER A 230 -3.52 -8.76 35.53
C SER A 230 -4.28 -8.70 34.20
N ALA A 231 -4.34 -7.52 33.55
CA ALA A 231 -4.97 -7.35 32.25
C ALA A 231 -4.27 -8.18 31.16
N ALA A 232 -2.94 -8.24 31.17
CA ALA A 232 -2.18 -9.06 30.23
C ALA A 232 -2.46 -10.56 30.42
N THR A 233 -2.57 -11.04 31.66
CA THR A 233 -2.93 -12.42 31.98
C THR A 233 -4.33 -12.77 31.51
N ALA A 234 -5.30 -11.89 31.77
CA ALA A 234 -6.67 -12.05 31.30
C ALA A 234 -6.77 -12.03 29.75
N ALA A 235 -6.01 -11.15 29.09
CA ALA A 235 -5.94 -11.11 27.62
C ALA A 235 -5.32 -12.39 27.04
N ALA A 236 -4.24 -12.90 27.63
CA ALA A 236 -3.63 -14.14 27.22
C ALA A 236 -4.59 -15.33 27.36
N ALA A 237 -5.35 -15.41 28.45
CA ALA A 237 -6.37 -16.44 28.64
C ALA A 237 -7.50 -16.36 27.60
N ALA A 238 -7.96 -15.15 27.26
CA ALA A 238 -8.97 -14.94 26.24
C ALA A 238 -8.47 -15.27 24.81
N LEU A 239 -7.17 -15.11 24.55
CA LEU A 239 -6.54 -15.40 23.25
C LEU A 239 -6.11 -16.87 23.09
N ALA A 240 -5.93 -17.60 24.20
CA ALA A 240 -5.43 -18.98 24.18
C ALA A 240 -6.22 -19.96 23.26
N PRO A 241 -7.56 -19.88 23.14
CA PRO A 241 -8.32 -20.72 22.23
C PRO A 241 -8.17 -20.32 20.75
N LEU A 242 -7.60 -19.14 20.43
CA LEU A 242 -7.49 -18.66 19.07
C LEU A 242 -6.22 -19.19 18.39
N PRO A 243 -6.31 -19.70 17.14
CA PRO A 243 -5.13 -20.18 16.44
C PRO A 243 -4.20 -19.01 16.08
N ALA A 244 -2.95 -19.06 16.54
CA ALA A 244 -1.93 -18.12 16.09
C ALA A 244 -1.65 -18.33 14.59
N ARG A 245 -1.57 -17.23 13.83
CA ARG A 245 -1.16 -17.23 12.41
C ARG A 245 -0.03 -16.22 12.24
N PHE A 246 1.06 -16.66 11.60
CA PHE A 246 2.21 -15.80 11.33
C PHE A 246 2.15 -15.30 9.89
N THR A 247 2.26 -13.98 9.73
CA THR A 247 2.24 -13.27 8.45
C THR A 247 3.34 -12.20 8.42
N ASP A 248 3.56 -11.57 7.29
CA ASP A 248 4.52 -10.46 7.16
C ASP A 248 4.21 -9.27 8.08
N GLY A 249 2.94 -9.11 8.51
CA GLY A 249 2.49 -8.07 9.43
C GLY A 249 2.85 -8.34 10.89
N CYS A 250 3.31 -9.54 11.25
CA CYS A 250 3.58 -9.90 12.64
C CYS A 250 4.70 -9.05 13.28
N VAL A 251 5.63 -8.53 12.50
CA VAL A 251 6.75 -7.72 12.98
C VAL A 251 6.27 -6.47 13.74
N SER A 252 5.15 -5.88 13.32
CA SER A 252 4.53 -4.70 13.93
C SER A 252 3.32 -5.02 14.80
N CYS A 253 2.95 -6.29 14.94
CA CYS A 253 1.77 -6.72 15.68
C CYS A 253 2.03 -6.72 17.18
N PRO A 254 1.19 -6.06 18.00
CA PRO A 254 1.35 -6.05 19.46
C PRO A 254 1.19 -7.45 20.10
N LEU A 255 0.52 -8.39 19.41
CA LEU A 255 0.34 -9.77 19.86
C LEU A 255 1.51 -10.69 19.49
N PHE A 256 2.53 -10.21 18.77
CA PHE A 256 3.62 -11.05 18.27
C PHE A 256 4.30 -11.88 19.36
N LYS A 257 4.57 -11.27 20.53
CA LYS A 257 5.20 -11.98 21.65
C LYS A 257 4.31 -13.12 22.18
N HIS A 258 3.01 -12.87 22.31
CA HIS A 258 2.04 -13.90 22.72
C HIS A 258 2.00 -15.04 21.71
N CYS A 259 1.78 -14.75 20.42
CA CYS A 259 1.74 -15.77 19.38
C CYS A 259 3.03 -16.58 19.28
N ARG A 260 4.17 -15.94 19.49
CA ARG A 260 5.47 -16.62 19.53
C ARG A 260 5.59 -17.58 20.71
N SER A 261 5.23 -17.15 21.91
CA SER A 261 5.25 -18.00 23.10
C SER A 261 4.32 -19.21 22.95
N GLU A 262 3.12 -19.00 22.38
CA GLU A 262 2.18 -20.08 22.07
C GLU A 262 2.75 -21.08 21.05
N ALA A 263 3.38 -20.56 20.00
CA ALA A 263 4.02 -21.42 18.99
C ALA A 263 5.17 -22.26 19.58
N GLU A 264 6.01 -21.66 20.42
CA GLU A 264 7.09 -22.34 21.13
C GLU A 264 6.55 -23.39 22.12
N LEU A 265 5.47 -23.10 22.83
CA LEU A 265 4.81 -24.03 23.76
C LEU A 265 4.25 -25.26 23.02
N HIS A 266 3.59 -25.04 21.90
CA HIS A 266 3.03 -26.12 21.09
C HIS A 266 4.06 -26.85 20.23
N ARG A 267 5.25 -26.31 20.04
CA ARG A 267 6.38 -26.86 19.32
C ARG A 267 6.10 -27.27 17.86
N SER A 268 4.96 -26.95 17.29
CA SER A 268 4.56 -27.40 15.95
C SER A 268 4.76 -26.33 14.89
N THR A 269 5.56 -26.62 13.85
CA THR A 269 5.77 -25.74 12.71
C THR A 269 4.50 -25.52 11.88
N SER A 270 3.50 -26.41 11.96
CA SER A 270 2.21 -26.24 11.29
C SER A 270 1.44 -24.98 11.77
N ARG A 271 1.71 -24.52 12.99
CA ARG A 271 1.13 -23.29 13.56
C ARG A 271 1.73 -22.00 12.97
N LEU A 272 2.85 -22.09 12.30
CA LEU A 272 3.51 -20.93 11.69
C LEU A 272 2.82 -20.42 10.41
N GLY A 273 1.76 -21.08 10.00
CA GLY A 273 1.06 -20.79 8.73
C GLY A 273 1.74 -21.47 7.54
N THR A 274 1.02 -21.54 6.42
CA THR A 274 1.39 -22.38 5.26
C THR A 274 2.76 -22.03 4.68
N ALA A 275 3.09 -20.73 4.59
CA ALA A 275 4.35 -20.28 3.99
C ALA A 275 5.56 -20.65 4.84
N LEU A 276 5.52 -20.39 6.16
CA LEU A 276 6.62 -20.70 7.07
C LEU A 276 6.72 -22.20 7.35
N ALA A 277 5.60 -22.89 7.50
CA ALA A 277 5.59 -24.35 7.62
C ALA A 277 6.18 -25.00 6.36
N GLY A 278 5.88 -24.49 5.17
CA GLY A 278 6.49 -24.94 3.91
C GLY A 278 8.01 -24.72 3.86
N ALA A 279 8.49 -23.60 4.40
CA ALA A 279 9.94 -23.33 4.52
C ALA A 279 10.65 -24.27 5.51
N CYS A 280 9.92 -24.81 6.49
CA CYS A 280 10.42 -25.82 7.42
C CYS A 280 10.42 -27.25 6.84
N GLY A 281 9.83 -27.47 5.65
CA GLY A 281 9.81 -28.78 4.98
C GLY A 281 9.31 -29.90 5.89
N ASN A 282 10.10 -30.92 6.10
CA ASN A 282 9.76 -32.07 6.98
C ASN A 282 10.07 -31.83 8.46
N VAL A 283 10.62 -30.66 8.82
CA VAL A 283 10.89 -30.31 10.21
C VAL A 283 9.60 -29.84 10.85
N THR A 284 9.00 -30.68 11.67
CA THR A 284 7.67 -30.42 12.31
C THR A 284 7.78 -29.77 13.69
N ASP A 285 8.96 -29.77 14.31
CA ASP A 285 9.22 -29.16 15.61
C ASP A 285 9.89 -27.79 15.47
N ILE A 286 9.28 -26.75 16.06
CA ILE A 286 9.78 -25.38 16.02
C ILE A 286 11.17 -25.25 16.65
N THR A 287 11.43 -25.98 17.76
CA THR A 287 12.73 -25.91 18.43
C THR A 287 13.83 -26.45 17.51
N VAL A 288 13.57 -27.57 16.82
CA VAL A 288 14.48 -28.11 15.83
C VAL A 288 14.72 -27.12 14.68
N ALA A 289 13.65 -26.48 14.18
CA ALA A 289 13.76 -25.46 13.12
C ALA A 289 14.61 -24.26 13.57
N LEU A 290 14.43 -23.77 14.79
CA LEU A 290 15.23 -22.68 15.36
C LEU A 290 16.68 -23.07 15.56
N ASP A 291 16.95 -24.28 16.07
CA ASP A 291 18.32 -24.77 16.28
C ASP A 291 19.06 -24.96 14.95
N LEU A 292 18.36 -25.41 13.90
CA LEU A 292 18.89 -25.46 12.53
C LEU A 292 19.19 -24.05 11.97
N ALA A 293 18.27 -23.11 12.19
CA ALA A 293 18.43 -21.73 11.73
C ALA A 293 19.63 -21.01 12.37
N ASP A 294 19.87 -21.30 13.65
CA ASP A 294 20.96 -20.68 14.43
C ASP A 294 22.28 -21.50 14.39
N GLY A 295 22.28 -22.64 13.70
CA GLY A 295 23.45 -23.53 13.62
C GLY A 295 23.78 -24.27 14.91
N ARG A 296 22.84 -24.31 15.87
CA ARG A 296 23.01 -25.07 17.13
C ARG A 296 22.80 -26.57 16.95
N ARG A 297 22.10 -26.96 15.90
CA ARG A 297 21.88 -28.35 15.50
C ARG A 297 22.54 -28.62 14.14
N VAL A 298 23.27 -29.72 14.06
CA VAL A 298 23.81 -30.24 12.80
C VAL A 298 22.69 -30.99 12.07
N PRO A 299 22.43 -30.69 10.79
CA PRO A 299 21.45 -31.44 10.00
C PRO A 299 21.78 -32.93 9.91
N THR A 300 20.78 -33.77 10.04
CA THR A 300 20.93 -35.25 10.06
C THR A 300 20.69 -35.88 8.70
N ASP A 301 20.04 -35.16 7.77
CA ASP A 301 19.76 -35.63 6.42
C ASP A 301 19.74 -34.46 5.40
N ALA A 302 19.53 -34.79 4.12
CA ALA A 302 19.49 -33.82 3.03
C ALA A 302 18.32 -32.83 3.17
N SER A 303 17.17 -33.24 3.73
CA SER A 303 16.00 -32.39 3.94
C SER A 303 16.30 -31.37 5.04
N GLU A 304 16.82 -31.78 6.20
CA GLU A 304 17.25 -30.88 7.25
C GLU A 304 18.35 -29.93 6.76
N THR A 305 19.25 -30.38 5.90
CA THR A 305 20.30 -29.53 5.29
C THR A 305 19.69 -28.39 4.45
N ALA A 306 18.70 -28.71 3.62
CA ALA A 306 18.01 -27.71 2.79
C ALA A 306 17.22 -26.72 3.65
N VAL A 307 16.53 -27.19 4.69
CA VAL A 307 15.80 -26.37 5.67
C VAL A 307 16.76 -25.46 6.42
N ALA A 308 17.87 -25.99 6.96
CA ALA A 308 18.89 -25.23 7.67
C ALA A 308 19.43 -24.07 6.81
N ALA A 309 19.78 -24.35 5.54
CA ALA A 309 20.28 -23.34 4.62
C ALA A 309 19.23 -22.23 4.33
N THR A 310 17.96 -22.60 4.23
CA THR A 310 16.86 -21.65 3.97
C THR A 310 16.61 -20.77 5.18
N LEU A 311 16.49 -21.35 6.37
CA LEU A 311 16.22 -20.63 7.61
C LEU A 311 17.41 -19.75 8.03
N ALA A 312 18.66 -20.23 7.85
CA ALA A 312 19.85 -19.45 8.16
C ALA A 312 19.95 -18.18 7.29
N ARG A 313 19.60 -18.25 6.00
CA ARG A 313 19.52 -17.06 5.13
C ARG A 313 18.51 -16.05 5.64
N GLY A 314 17.30 -16.51 6.02
CA GLY A 314 16.26 -15.65 6.58
C GLY A 314 16.71 -15.00 7.90
N ALA A 315 17.31 -15.77 8.81
CA ALA A 315 17.85 -15.28 10.07
C ALA A 315 18.99 -14.27 9.87
N ALA A 316 19.87 -14.50 8.91
CA ALA A 316 20.94 -13.56 8.55
C ALA A 316 20.39 -12.24 7.99
N ALA A 317 19.40 -12.30 7.11
CA ALA A 317 18.72 -11.12 6.57
C ALA A 317 18.02 -10.31 7.66
N ALA A 318 17.31 -10.97 8.59
CA ALA A 318 16.66 -10.32 9.71
C ALA A 318 17.67 -9.63 10.65
N ARG A 319 18.80 -10.29 10.96
CA ARG A 319 19.87 -9.69 11.78
C ARG A 319 20.54 -8.49 11.09
N ALA A 320 20.72 -8.55 9.76
CA ALA A 320 21.26 -7.44 8.98
C ALA A 320 20.31 -6.22 8.99
N ALA A 321 19.01 -6.47 8.83
CA ALA A 321 17.99 -5.42 8.90
C ALA A 321 17.98 -4.70 10.27
N VAL A 322 18.09 -5.44 11.37
CA VAL A 322 18.14 -4.85 12.73
C VAL A 322 19.41 -4.02 12.93
N ARG A 323 20.57 -4.47 12.42
CA ARG A 323 21.84 -3.72 12.53
C ARG A 323 21.84 -2.45 11.70
N GLY A 324 21.10 -2.40 10.60
CA GLY A 324 20.94 -1.19 9.78
C GLY A 324 20.00 -0.14 10.37
N LEU A 325 19.32 -0.46 11.48
CA LEU A 325 18.43 0.46 12.22
C LEU A 325 19.07 1.02 13.51
N ALA A 326 20.25 0.55 13.87
CA ALA A 326 21.04 1.04 15.02
C ALA A 326 22.16 1.98 14.57
#